data_11ba971603045d169fc9eb590ca07506
#
_entry.id   11ba971603045d169fc9eb590ca07506
#
_cell.length_a   1.000
_cell.length_b   1.000
_cell.length_c   1.000
_cell.angle_alpha   90.00
_cell.angle_beta   90.00
_cell.angle_gamma   90.00
#
_symmetry.space_group_name_H-M   'P 1'
#
loop_
_entity.id
_entity.type
_entity.pdbx_description
1 polymer ?
#
loop_
_entity_poly.entity_id
_entity_poly.type
_entity_poly.pdbx_seq_one_letter_code
_entity_poly.pdbx_strand_id
1 'polypeptide(L)'
;MRAADARQRVRRRVVASLAGLLVLGVRRVRALDANSAVTLIVPSRAGTSADRLGRVAAYGLSRILASPVSVENVVGDSGVAGTNAIAAAAKDGAVMGLAISSAIIGGRLLSPNAKFSPVDDFTWLSILGTFPNAMVVAARSPYRNIEAWMAAARETPQPWVYASLGSGSAGHLAGAYLRLEQGARLVHRAVDSNEERYALLADGKIDVLFEGAPNVLTKGSQSRFRTLAVTSNARIPGLPDVPCFGELWGRSFVVWIGLVAPRELDNTAYTRLASAVGVLVSDPQHADNLRAAGLTFMGLGARASIAFLESEFLRDAKLIAALSEEGQRK
;
A
#
# COMPACT_ATOMS: atom_id res chain seq x y z
N MET A 1 4.39 -74.76 34.10
CA MET A 1 5.33 -73.66 34.16
C MET A 1 5.50 -72.87 32.86
N ARG A 2 4.84 -73.23 31.76
CA ARG A 2 4.97 -72.54 30.43
C ARG A 2 3.83 -71.56 30.08
N ALA A 3 2.72 -71.54 30.80
CA ALA A 3 1.56 -70.67 30.47
C ALA A 3 1.56 -69.33 31.23
N ALA A 4 2.25 -69.20 32.33
CA ALA A 4 2.33 -67.96 33.12
C ALA A 4 3.28 -66.93 32.51
N ASP A 5 4.33 -67.37 31.80
CA ASP A 5 5.38 -66.53 31.24
C ASP A 5 4.90 -65.82 29.93
N ALA A 6 4.00 -66.47 29.21
CA ALA A 6 3.42 -65.91 27.97
C ALA A 6 2.47 -64.72 28.27
N ARG A 7 1.70 -64.75 29.37
CA ARG A 7 0.78 -63.68 29.75
C ARG A 7 1.52 -62.43 30.28
N GLN A 8 2.70 -62.65 30.88
CA GLN A 8 3.50 -61.54 31.39
C GLN A 8 4.24 -60.78 30.27
N ARG A 9 4.64 -61.47 29.18
CA ARG A 9 5.24 -60.85 27.99
C ARG A 9 4.24 -60.09 27.15
N VAL A 10 2.99 -60.51 27.05
CA VAL A 10 1.92 -59.80 26.36
C VAL A 10 1.51 -58.52 27.12
N ARG A 11 1.40 -58.56 28.46
CA ARG A 11 1.12 -57.37 29.28
C ARG A 11 2.24 -56.31 29.20
N ARG A 12 3.52 -56.74 29.17
CA ARG A 12 4.64 -55.78 29.02
C ARG A 12 4.72 -55.13 27.62
N ARG A 13 4.27 -55.80 26.55
CA ARG A 13 4.22 -55.25 25.21
C ARG A 13 3.04 -54.30 25.01
N VAL A 14 1.90 -54.54 25.62
CA VAL A 14 0.73 -53.63 25.55
C VAL A 14 0.95 -52.37 26.36
N VAL A 15 1.63 -52.41 27.49
CA VAL A 15 1.96 -51.22 28.31
C VAL A 15 3.06 -50.38 27.64
N ALA A 16 4.01 -50.99 26.91
CA ALA A 16 5.03 -50.26 26.18
C ALA A 16 4.49 -49.59 24.91
N SER A 17 3.43 -50.11 24.28
CA SER A 17 2.77 -49.52 23.08
C SER A 17 1.83 -48.39 23.44
N LEU A 18 1.29 -48.29 24.66
CA LEU A 18 0.46 -47.18 25.11
C LEU A 18 1.26 -46.00 25.66
N ALA A 19 2.53 -46.20 26.04
CA ALA A 19 3.41 -45.11 26.41
C ALA A 19 4.07 -44.38 25.22
N GLY A 20 4.03 -44.99 24.02
CA GLY A 20 4.62 -44.45 22.81
C GLY A 20 3.66 -43.57 21.98
N LEU A 21 2.37 -43.51 22.30
CA LEU A 21 1.35 -42.79 21.51
C LEU A 21 0.85 -41.48 22.14
N LEU A 22 1.49 -41.03 23.24
CA LEU A 22 1.16 -39.77 23.92
C LEU A 22 2.20 -38.66 23.68
N VAL A 23 3.06 -38.82 22.67
CA VAL A 23 3.88 -37.74 22.11
C VAL A 23 3.28 -37.31 20.76
N LEU A 24 1.96 -37.26 20.69
CA LEU A 24 1.25 -36.47 19.67
C LEU A 24 1.32 -35.02 20.09
N GLY A 25 2.11 -34.29 19.29
CA GLY A 25 2.36 -32.89 19.33
C GLY A 25 1.26 -32.05 20.00
N VAL A 26 1.47 -31.72 21.26
CA VAL A 26 0.98 -30.45 21.75
C VAL A 26 1.70 -29.40 20.90
N ARG A 27 1.13 -29.05 19.74
CA ARG A 27 1.37 -27.75 19.18
C ARG A 27 1.06 -26.80 20.32
N ARG A 28 2.10 -26.36 21.03
CA ARG A 28 2.01 -25.22 21.91
C ARG A 28 1.41 -24.12 21.03
N VAL A 29 0.11 -23.91 21.15
CA VAL A 29 -0.47 -22.63 20.84
C VAL A 29 0.32 -21.70 21.77
N ARG A 30 1.33 -21.07 21.21
CA ARG A 30 2.10 -20.04 21.88
C ARG A 30 1.05 -18.97 22.16
N ALA A 31 0.54 -18.95 23.40
CA ALA A 31 -0.21 -17.79 23.84
C ALA A 31 0.69 -16.62 23.52
N LEU A 32 0.23 -15.73 22.62
CA LEU A 32 0.96 -14.50 22.33
C LEU A 32 1.12 -13.81 23.66
N ASP A 33 2.36 -13.69 24.13
CA ASP A 33 2.67 -12.79 25.21
C ASP A 33 2.12 -11.41 24.80
N ALA A 34 1.49 -10.71 25.73
CA ALA A 34 0.94 -9.37 25.49
C ALA A 34 1.96 -8.41 24.85
N ASN A 35 3.24 -8.76 24.93
CA ASN A 35 4.41 -8.04 24.41
C ASN A 35 5.03 -8.67 23.14
N SER A 36 4.32 -9.52 22.39
CA SER A 36 4.88 -10.08 21.14
C SER A 36 5.12 -8.99 20.11
N ALA A 37 6.33 -8.98 19.54
CA ALA A 37 6.70 -8.06 18.45
C ALA A 37 5.76 -8.24 17.24
N VAL A 38 5.51 -7.15 16.52
CA VAL A 38 4.69 -7.13 15.32
C VAL A 38 5.55 -6.73 14.13
N THR A 39 5.36 -7.40 12.99
CA THR A 39 5.92 -6.97 11.72
C THR A 39 4.83 -6.28 10.90
N LEU A 40 5.08 -5.02 10.51
CA LEU A 40 4.26 -4.31 9.55
C LEU A 40 4.84 -4.51 8.15
N ILE A 41 4.22 -5.37 7.34
CA ILE A 41 4.57 -5.54 5.93
C ILE A 41 4.11 -4.31 5.15
N VAL A 42 5.05 -3.67 4.46
CA VAL A 42 4.80 -2.53 3.56
C VAL A 42 5.07 -2.98 2.13
N PRO A 43 4.03 -3.09 1.27
CA PRO A 43 4.15 -3.59 -0.10
C PRO A 43 4.68 -2.50 -1.05
N SER A 44 5.77 -1.86 -0.67
CA SER A 44 6.48 -0.88 -1.49
C SER A 44 7.94 -0.76 -1.07
N ARG A 45 8.78 -0.18 -1.95
CA ARG A 45 10.19 0.07 -1.62
C ARG A 45 10.34 1.05 -0.47
N ALA A 46 11.41 0.87 0.30
CA ALA A 46 11.84 1.85 1.29
C ALA A 46 12.04 3.24 0.64
N GLY A 47 11.74 4.30 1.39
CA GLY A 47 11.86 5.68 0.93
C GLY A 47 10.69 6.19 0.08
N THR A 48 9.71 5.36 -0.28
CA THR A 48 8.45 5.83 -0.90
C THR A 48 7.58 6.57 0.12
N SER A 49 6.61 7.37 -0.36
CA SER A 49 5.66 8.06 0.52
C SER A 49 4.88 7.07 1.39
N ALA A 50 4.47 5.92 0.84
CA ALA A 50 3.76 4.88 1.59
C ALA A 50 4.66 4.24 2.68
N ASP A 51 5.94 3.96 2.38
CA ASP A 51 6.89 3.45 3.37
C ASP A 51 7.10 4.44 4.52
N ARG A 52 7.30 5.73 4.21
CA ARG A 52 7.46 6.76 5.24
C ARG A 52 6.25 6.87 6.16
N LEU A 53 5.05 6.89 5.60
CA LEU A 53 3.79 6.91 6.36
C LEU A 53 3.60 5.61 7.16
N GLY A 54 3.94 4.46 6.58
CA GLY A 54 3.94 3.17 7.28
C GLY A 54 4.87 3.17 8.50
N ARG A 55 6.06 3.78 8.39
CA ARG A 55 7.00 3.91 9.54
C ARG A 55 6.45 4.84 10.62
N VAL A 56 5.76 5.92 10.26
CA VAL A 56 5.08 6.80 11.25
C VAL A 56 4.00 6.02 11.98
N ALA A 57 3.17 5.24 11.27
CA ALA A 57 2.15 4.39 11.88
C ALA A 57 2.77 3.30 12.77
N ALA A 58 3.83 2.63 12.30
CA ALA A 58 4.55 1.60 13.08
C ALA A 58 5.15 2.17 14.37
N TYR A 59 5.71 3.37 14.32
CA TYR A 59 6.22 4.06 15.51
C TYR A 59 5.10 4.32 16.52
N GLY A 60 3.96 4.86 16.08
CA GLY A 60 2.79 5.08 16.93
C GLY A 60 2.27 3.77 17.55
N LEU A 61 2.09 2.74 16.74
CA LEU A 61 1.65 1.41 17.19
C LEU A 61 2.64 0.79 18.18
N SER A 62 3.95 0.95 17.97
CA SER A 62 4.96 0.42 18.90
C SER A 62 4.83 1.02 20.30
N ARG A 63 4.50 2.31 20.40
CA ARG A 63 4.27 2.97 21.68
C ARG A 63 2.96 2.52 22.36
N ILE A 64 1.89 2.38 21.57
CA ILE A 64 0.57 1.96 22.06
C ILE A 64 0.60 0.51 22.54
N LEU A 65 1.24 -0.37 21.76
CA LEU A 65 1.36 -1.80 22.08
C LEU A 65 2.40 -2.10 23.18
N ALA A 66 3.22 -1.12 23.57
CA ALA A 66 4.41 -1.30 24.40
C ALA A 66 5.32 -2.45 23.93
N SER A 67 5.40 -2.63 22.59
CA SER A 67 6.10 -3.74 21.93
C SER A 67 6.65 -3.27 20.58
N PRO A 68 7.81 -3.79 20.13
CA PRO A 68 8.38 -3.40 18.86
C PRO A 68 7.42 -3.67 17.68
N VAL A 69 7.24 -2.67 16.80
CA VAL A 69 6.61 -2.83 15.49
C VAL A 69 7.65 -2.53 14.43
N SER A 70 8.19 -3.59 13.82
CA SER A 70 9.20 -3.47 12.76
C SER A 70 8.55 -3.35 11.40
N VAL A 71 9.16 -2.58 10.50
CA VAL A 71 8.69 -2.45 9.11
C VAL A 71 9.50 -3.36 8.21
N GLU A 72 8.81 -4.19 7.43
CA GLU A 72 9.37 -5.03 6.39
C GLU A 72 8.84 -4.60 5.02
N ASN A 73 9.73 -4.22 4.10
CA ASN A 73 9.37 -3.85 2.73
C ASN A 73 9.37 -5.10 1.84
N VAL A 74 8.18 -5.58 1.43
CA VAL A 74 8.02 -6.68 0.49
C VAL A 74 7.59 -6.11 -0.86
N VAL A 75 8.55 -6.03 -1.79
CA VAL A 75 8.37 -5.40 -3.10
C VAL A 75 8.07 -6.42 -4.19
N GLY A 76 7.44 -5.96 -5.26
CA GLY A 76 7.18 -6.74 -6.47
C GLY A 76 5.77 -6.52 -7.00
N ASP A 77 5.66 -6.49 -8.34
CA ASP A 77 4.40 -6.41 -9.07
C ASP A 77 3.45 -5.30 -8.56
N SER A 78 3.95 -4.07 -8.51
CA SER A 78 3.21 -2.89 -8.01
C SER A 78 2.63 -3.05 -6.59
N GLY A 79 3.26 -3.89 -5.74
CA GLY A 79 2.85 -4.17 -4.36
C GLY A 79 2.02 -5.45 -4.20
N VAL A 80 1.69 -6.16 -5.27
CA VAL A 80 0.93 -7.43 -5.21
C VAL A 80 1.68 -8.49 -4.41
N ALA A 81 3.00 -8.60 -4.56
CA ALA A 81 3.80 -9.58 -3.83
C ALA A 81 3.68 -9.39 -2.30
N GLY A 82 3.84 -8.16 -1.80
CA GLY A 82 3.68 -7.86 -0.37
C GLY A 82 2.25 -8.05 0.12
N THR A 83 1.25 -7.69 -0.71
CA THR A 83 -0.16 -7.90 -0.36
C THR A 83 -0.53 -9.38 -0.27
N ASN A 84 -0.02 -10.23 -1.19
CA ASN A 84 -0.15 -11.68 -1.08
C ASN A 84 0.52 -12.21 0.21
N ALA A 85 1.69 -11.67 0.57
CA ALA A 85 2.38 -12.07 1.80
C ALA A 85 1.57 -11.74 3.06
N ILE A 86 0.92 -10.57 3.09
CA ILE A 86 0.01 -10.19 4.19
C ILE A 86 -1.16 -11.17 4.27
N ALA A 87 -1.84 -11.45 3.14
CA ALA A 87 -2.99 -12.37 3.11
C ALA A 87 -2.62 -13.79 3.57
N ALA A 88 -1.41 -14.24 3.28
CA ALA A 88 -0.91 -15.59 3.61
C ALA A 88 -0.25 -15.69 5.00
N ALA A 89 -0.12 -14.59 5.74
CA ALA A 89 0.58 -14.58 7.02
C ALA A 89 -0.19 -15.34 8.12
N ALA A 90 0.50 -15.68 9.20
CA ALA A 90 -0.10 -16.36 10.35
C ALA A 90 -1.20 -15.48 11.00
N LYS A 91 -2.23 -16.14 11.54
CA LYS A 91 -3.42 -15.49 12.12
C LYS A 91 -3.25 -15.13 13.61
N ASP A 92 -2.02 -15.18 14.09
CA ASP A 92 -1.65 -15.00 15.50
C ASP A 92 -1.38 -13.54 15.90
N GLY A 93 -1.53 -12.57 14.96
CA GLY A 93 -1.31 -11.15 15.22
C GLY A 93 0.16 -10.72 15.26
N ALA A 94 1.10 -11.58 14.86
CA ALA A 94 2.50 -11.21 14.70
C ALA A 94 2.75 -10.39 13.42
N VAL A 95 1.81 -10.39 12.47
CA VAL A 95 1.92 -9.67 11.21
C VAL A 95 0.72 -8.75 11.01
N MET A 96 1.00 -7.51 10.66
CA MET A 96 0.07 -6.53 10.08
C MET A 96 0.53 -6.15 8.69
N GLY A 97 -0.34 -5.55 7.90
CA GLY A 97 -0.01 -5.02 6.59
C GLY A 97 -0.41 -3.57 6.42
N LEU A 98 0.39 -2.84 5.64
CA LEU A 98 -0.04 -1.56 5.09
C LEU A 98 -0.78 -1.83 3.78
N ALA A 99 -2.11 -1.67 3.77
CA ALA A 99 -2.89 -1.68 2.55
C ALA A 99 -2.61 -0.41 1.76
N ILE A 100 -2.33 -0.54 0.47
CA ILE A 100 -2.05 0.58 -0.44
C ILE A 100 -2.96 0.45 -1.66
N SER A 101 -3.61 1.54 -2.07
CA SER A 101 -4.57 1.55 -3.20
C SER A 101 -4.02 0.91 -4.47
N SER A 102 -2.74 1.14 -4.79
CA SER A 102 -2.11 0.57 -6.00
C SER A 102 -2.11 -0.95 -6.00
N ALA A 103 -1.81 -1.58 -4.85
CA ALA A 103 -1.77 -3.03 -4.74
C ALA A 103 -3.18 -3.64 -4.60
N ILE A 104 -4.01 -3.04 -3.72
CA ILE A 104 -5.34 -3.56 -3.39
C ILE A 104 -6.30 -3.44 -4.58
N ILE A 105 -6.32 -2.30 -5.28
CA ILE A 105 -7.22 -2.08 -6.43
C ILE A 105 -6.48 -2.34 -7.74
N GLY A 106 -5.46 -1.55 -8.01
CA GLY A 106 -4.72 -1.61 -9.28
C GLY A 106 -4.08 -2.98 -9.52
N GLY A 107 -3.40 -3.51 -8.52
CA GLY A 107 -2.77 -4.83 -8.58
C GLY A 107 -3.80 -5.94 -8.75
N ARG A 108 -4.90 -5.92 -7.99
CA ARG A 108 -5.97 -6.93 -8.10
C ARG A 108 -6.61 -6.98 -9.49
N LEU A 109 -6.76 -5.83 -10.15
CA LEU A 109 -7.44 -5.72 -11.43
C LEU A 109 -6.52 -5.89 -12.65
N LEU A 110 -5.21 -5.59 -12.50
CA LEU A 110 -4.27 -5.56 -13.62
C LEU A 110 -3.18 -6.63 -13.55
N SER A 111 -2.98 -7.29 -12.40
CA SER A 111 -1.97 -8.33 -12.25
C SER A 111 -2.58 -9.72 -12.14
N PRO A 112 -2.13 -10.69 -12.96
CA PRO A 112 -2.54 -12.07 -12.84
C PRO A 112 -1.97 -12.77 -11.59
N ASN A 113 -1.00 -12.15 -10.91
CA ASN A 113 -0.36 -12.68 -9.71
C ASN A 113 -1.11 -12.33 -8.42
N ALA A 114 -2.14 -11.49 -8.48
CA ALA A 114 -2.95 -11.12 -7.31
C ALA A 114 -3.82 -12.31 -6.88
N LYS A 115 -3.44 -12.95 -5.77
CA LYS A 115 -4.08 -14.15 -5.22
C LYS A 115 -4.96 -13.86 -4.01
N PHE A 116 -5.36 -12.61 -3.82
CA PHE A 116 -6.17 -12.16 -2.70
C PHE A 116 -7.49 -11.54 -3.16
N SER A 117 -8.52 -11.66 -2.32
CA SER A 117 -9.74 -10.87 -2.37
C SER A 117 -9.57 -9.64 -1.47
N PRO A 118 -9.70 -8.41 -2.00
CA PRO A 118 -9.52 -7.20 -1.22
C PRO A 118 -10.42 -7.09 0.01
N VAL A 119 -11.61 -7.65 -0.04
CA VAL A 119 -12.58 -7.61 1.06
C VAL A 119 -12.45 -8.84 1.95
N ASP A 120 -12.31 -10.05 1.35
CA ASP A 120 -12.49 -11.30 2.08
C ASP A 120 -11.22 -11.85 2.72
N ASP A 121 -10.03 -11.50 2.24
CA ASP A 121 -8.77 -12.10 2.72
C ASP A 121 -8.06 -11.25 3.77
N PHE A 122 -8.67 -10.13 4.17
CA PHE A 122 -8.10 -9.23 5.17
C PHE A 122 -9.08 -8.90 6.30
N THR A 123 -8.54 -8.78 7.48
CA THR A 123 -9.18 -8.08 8.59
C THR A 123 -8.83 -6.60 8.46
N TRP A 124 -9.76 -5.78 7.99
CA TRP A 124 -9.59 -4.34 7.90
C TRP A 124 -9.64 -3.71 9.28
N LEU A 125 -8.60 -2.97 9.64
CA LEU A 125 -8.50 -2.29 10.93
C LEU A 125 -8.79 -0.80 10.80
N SER A 126 -8.21 -0.13 9.79
CA SER A 126 -8.46 1.29 9.52
C SER A 126 -8.00 1.69 8.12
N ILE A 127 -8.70 2.62 7.46
CA ILE A 127 -8.10 3.50 6.45
C ILE A 127 -7.52 4.70 7.19
N LEU A 128 -6.21 4.86 7.14
CA LEU A 128 -5.51 5.96 7.82
C LEU A 128 -5.75 7.30 7.12
N GLY A 129 -5.79 7.30 5.79
CA GLY A 129 -6.02 8.50 5.00
C GLY A 129 -5.47 8.41 3.58
N THR A 130 -5.37 9.57 2.95
CA THR A 130 -4.96 9.72 1.54
C THR A 130 -3.79 10.69 1.39
N PHE A 131 -3.06 10.57 0.28
CA PHE A 131 -2.15 11.60 -0.19
C PHE A 131 -2.15 11.64 -1.72
N PRO A 132 -2.02 12.83 -2.33
CA PRO A 132 -1.98 12.97 -3.78
C PRO A 132 -0.59 12.66 -4.33
N ASN A 133 -0.51 12.47 -5.64
CA ASN A 133 0.73 12.63 -6.36
C ASN A 133 0.91 14.09 -6.78
N ALA A 134 2.16 14.52 -6.89
CA ALA A 134 2.57 15.71 -7.60
C ALA A 134 2.98 15.29 -9.03
N MET A 135 2.47 15.99 -10.02
CA MET A 135 2.91 15.91 -11.40
C MET A 135 4.12 16.82 -11.57
N VAL A 136 5.30 16.24 -11.70
CA VAL A 136 6.55 16.99 -11.71
C VAL A 136 7.31 16.82 -13.03
N VAL A 137 7.96 17.90 -13.45
CA VAL A 137 8.90 17.93 -14.58
C VAL A 137 10.28 18.33 -14.10
N ALA A 138 11.32 18.07 -14.89
CA ALA A 138 12.66 18.54 -14.57
C ALA A 138 12.66 20.08 -14.40
N ALA A 139 13.48 20.61 -13.49
CA ALA A 139 13.56 22.05 -13.24
C ALA A 139 13.90 22.86 -14.51
N ARG A 140 14.68 22.26 -15.43
CA ARG A 140 15.04 22.83 -16.74
C ARG A 140 13.93 22.78 -17.79
N SER A 141 12.79 22.11 -17.50
CA SER A 141 11.67 22.05 -18.43
C SER A 141 11.24 23.45 -18.87
N PRO A 142 10.92 23.67 -20.17
CA PRO A 142 10.43 24.96 -20.65
C PRO A 142 9.01 25.26 -20.11
N TYR A 143 8.29 24.23 -19.69
CA TYR A 143 6.90 24.35 -19.21
C TYR A 143 6.88 24.77 -17.73
N ARG A 144 6.27 25.90 -17.46
CA ARG A 144 6.21 26.50 -16.12
C ARG A 144 4.89 26.27 -15.39
N ASN A 145 3.83 25.89 -16.13
CA ASN A 145 2.49 25.62 -15.63
C ASN A 145 1.88 24.45 -16.39
N ILE A 146 0.77 23.95 -15.88
CA ILE A 146 0.08 22.77 -16.42
C ILE A 146 -0.57 23.05 -17.77
N GLU A 147 -1.05 24.28 -18.00
CA GLU A 147 -1.73 24.68 -19.23
C GLU A 147 -0.77 24.62 -20.43
N ALA A 148 0.40 25.23 -20.29
CA ALA A 148 1.44 25.21 -21.33
C ALA A 148 1.95 23.78 -21.57
N TRP A 149 2.10 22.99 -20.52
CA TRP A 149 2.50 21.58 -20.64
C TRP A 149 1.44 20.77 -21.38
N MET A 150 0.15 20.91 -21.03
CA MET A 150 -0.96 20.20 -21.66
C MET A 150 -1.13 20.58 -23.14
N ALA A 151 -1.01 21.87 -23.47
CA ALA A 151 -1.07 22.32 -24.87
C ALA A 151 0.02 21.62 -25.71
N ALA A 152 1.25 21.62 -25.23
CA ALA A 152 2.36 20.97 -25.92
C ALA A 152 2.22 19.43 -25.96
N ALA A 153 1.71 18.81 -24.88
CA ALA A 153 1.51 17.36 -24.81
C ALA A 153 0.40 16.85 -25.77
N ARG A 154 -0.53 17.71 -26.19
CA ARG A 154 -1.55 17.39 -27.21
C ARG A 154 -1.00 17.42 -28.62
N GLU A 155 -0.06 18.30 -28.88
CA GLU A 155 0.48 18.60 -30.22
C GLU A 155 1.80 17.88 -30.52
N THR A 156 2.46 17.31 -29.52
CA THR A 156 3.76 16.65 -29.70
C THR A 156 3.71 15.58 -30.79
N PRO A 157 4.68 15.53 -31.72
CA PRO A 157 4.70 14.53 -32.79
C PRO A 157 4.92 13.11 -32.26
N GLN A 158 5.67 12.96 -31.17
CA GLN A 158 5.92 11.69 -30.49
C GLN A 158 5.31 11.71 -29.09
N PRO A 159 4.67 10.61 -28.64
CA PRO A 159 4.12 10.55 -27.29
C PRO A 159 5.22 10.77 -26.23
N TRP A 160 4.93 11.63 -25.26
CA TRP A 160 5.80 11.84 -24.11
C TRP A 160 5.72 10.69 -23.12
N VAL A 161 6.84 10.42 -22.47
CA VAL A 161 6.92 9.34 -21.47
C VAL A 161 6.58 9.90 -20.09
N TYR A 162 5.55 9.35 -19.46
CA TYR A 162 5.32 9.60 -18.04
C TYR A 162 5.67 8.39 -17.19
N ALA A 163 6.26 8.62 -16.02
CA ALA A 163 6.59 7.57 -15.09
C ALA A 163 5.72 7.61 -13.81
N SER A 164 5.49 6.45 -13.25
CA SER A 164 4.85 6.25 -11.95
C SER A 164 5.42 5.03 -11.24
N LEU A 165 4.99 4.78 -9.99
CA LEU A 165 5.43 3.63 -9.18
C LEU A 165 5.05 2.25 -9.75
N GLY A 166 4.17 2.21 -10.76
CA GLY A 166 3.79 0.95 -11.40
C GLY A 166 2.37 0.98 -11.95
N SER A 167 2.00 -0.10 -12.64
CA SER A 167 0.66 -0.28 -13.22
C SER A 167 -0.40 -0.26 -12.11
N GLY A 168 -1.51 0.44 -12.37
CA GLY A 168 -2.60 0.58 -11.39
C GLY A 168 -2.33 1.55 -10.24
N SER A 169 -1.13 2.18 -10.18
CA SER A 169 -0.89 3.24 -9.19
C SER A 169 -1.71 4.49 -9.50
N ALA A 170 -2.00 5.31 -8.49
CA ALA A 170 -2.71 6.58 -8.68
C ALA A 170 -2.01 7.49 -9.71
N GLY A 171 -0.68 7.47 -9.76
CA GLY A 171 0.09 8.19 -10.79
C GLY A 171 -0.07 7.60 -12.19
N HIS A 172 -0.18 6.27 -12.33
CA HIS A 172 -0.51 5.64 -13.61
C HIS A 172 -1.91 6.05 -14.07
N LEU A 173 -2.90 5.99 -13.17
CA LEU A 173 -4.28 6.36 -13.48
C LEU A 173 -4.40 7.84 -13.84
N ALA A 174 -3.68 8.74 -13.13
CA ALA A 174 -3.65 10.16 -13.46
C ALA A 174 -3.08 10.42 -14.86
N GLY A 175 -1.96 9.79 -15.22
CA GLY A 175 -1.39 9.90 -16.57
C GLY A 175 -2.29 9.30 -17.67
N ALA A 176 -2.93 8.17 -17.38
CA ALA A 176 -3.90 7.54 -18.25
C ALA A 176 -5.13 8.45 -18.50
N TYR A 177 -5.62 9.10 -17.44
CA TYR A 177 -6.70 10.09 -17.54
C TYR A 177 -6.30 11.27 -18.44
N LEU A 178 -5.09 11.83 -18.25
CA LEU A 178 -4.60 12.90 -19.13
C LEU A 178 -4.53 12.45 -20.59
N ARG A 179 -4.18 11.20 -20.84
CA ARG A 179 -4.12 10.63 -22.19
C ARG A 179 -5.50 10.36 -22.78
N LEU A 180 -6.36 9.65 -22.07
CA LEU A 180 -7.61 9.11 -22.59
C LEU A 180 -8.73 10.17 -22.62
N GLU A 181 -8.77 11.04 -21.60
CA GLU A 181 -9.86 11.99 -21.42
C GLU A 181 -9.45 13.44 -21.70
N GLN A 182 -8.16 13.79 -21.57
CA GLN A 182 -7.67 15.15 -21.80
C GLN A 182 -6.85 15.30 -23.09
N GLY A 183 -6.67 14.23 -23.86
CA GLY A 183 -6.05 14.26 -25.18
C GLY A 183 -4.53 14.42 -25.20
N ALA A 184 -3.84 14.31 -24.07
CA ALA A 184 -2.38 14.35 -24.02
C ALA A 184 -1.78 13.10 -24.69
N ARG A 185 -0.77 13.27 -25.52
CA ARG A 185 -0.08 12.15 -26.17
C ARG A 185 0.99 11.60 -25.23
N LEU A 186 0.64 10.57 -24.45
CA LEU A 186 1.45 10.01 -23.38
C LEU A 186 1.62 8.50 -23.52
N VAL A 187 2.78 7.98 -23.09
CA VAL A 187 3.05 6.57 -22.89
C VAL A 187 3.56 6.35 -21.48
N HIS A 188 3.07 5.29 -20.82
CA HIS A 188 3.45 4.96 -19.45
C HIS A 188 4.74 4.18 -19.37
N ARG A 189 5.59 4.54 -18.39
CA ARG A 189 6.74 3.76 -17.94
C ARG A 189 6.64 3.50 -16.44
N ALA A 190 6.45 2.23 -16.07
CA ALA A 190 6.47 1.80 -14.68
C ALA A 190 7.92 1.74 -14.18
N VAL A 191 8.21 2.42 -13.07
CA VAL A 191 9.54 2.41 -12.43
C VAL A 191 9.32 2.48 -10.91
N ASP A 192 9.66 1.44 -10.19
CA ASP A 192 9.37 1.31 -8.76
C ASP A 192 10.45 1.92 -7.83
N SER A 193 11.62 2.30 -8.36
CA SER A 193 12.69 2.99 -7.64
C SER A 193 12.58 4.51 -7.75
N ASN A 194 12.63 5.21 -6.62
CA ASN A 194 12.64 6.67 -6.59
C ASN A 194 13.90 7.24 -7.26
N GLU A 195 15.07 6.66 -6.93
CA GLU A 195 16.35 7.09 -7.46
C GLU A 195 16.37 6.99 -8.98
N GLU A 196 15.90 5.86 -9.52
CA GLU A 196 15.82 5.63 -10.96
C GLU A 196 14.87 6.63 -11.63
N ARG A 197 13.66 6.84 -11.06
CA ARG A 197 12.70 7.81 -11.62
C ARG A 197 13.26 9.22 -11.66
N TYR A 198 13.94 9.63 -10.59
CA TYR A 198 14.56 10.97 -10.53
C TYR A 198 15.71 11.12 -11.52
N ALA A 199 16.54 10.08 -11.68
CA ALA A 199 17.60 10.06 -12.68
C ALA A 199 17.03 10.14 -14.11
N LEU A 200 16.02 9.33 -14.43
CA LEU A 200 15.35 9.34 -15.73
C LEU A 200 14.74 10.70 -16.08
N LEU A 201 14.14 11.39 -15.09
CA LEU A 201 13.58 12.73 -15.29
C LEU A 201 14.69 13.77 -15.46
N ALA A 202 15.75 13.70 -14.67
CA ALA A 202 16.89 14.59 -14.78
C ALA A 202 17.63 14.43 -16.11
N ASP A 203 17.74 13.20 -16.63
CA ASP A 203 18.37 12.88 -17.92
C ASP A 203 17.46 13.18 -19.13
N GLY A 204 16.17 13.51 -18.92
CA GLY A 204 15.18 13.72 -19.98
C GLY A 204 14.77 12.44 -20.70
N LYS A 205 14.92 11.27 -20.05
CA LYS A 205 14.44 9.96 -20.54
C LYS A 205 12.97 9.71 -20.23
N ILE A 206 12.39 10.52 -19.38
CA ILE A 206 10.97 10.70 -19.15
C ILE A 206 10.65 12.20 -19.15
N ASP A 207 9.46 12.58 -19.58
CA ASP A 207 9.05 13.97 -19.72
C ASP A 207 8.34 14.47 -18.47
N VAL A 208 7.66 13.59 -17.77
CA VAL A 208 6.92 13.89 -16.55
C VAL A 208 6.91 12.70 -15.59
N LEU A 209 6.89 12.99 -14.31
CA LEU A 209 6.84 12.01 -13.24
C LEU A 209 5.64 12.30 -12.33
N PHE A 210 4.86 11.28 -12.03
CA PHE A 210 3.90 11.30 -10.92
C PHE A 210 4.56 10.73 -9.66
N GLU A 211 4.88 11.61 -8.72
CA GLU A 211 5.55 11.27 -7.46
C GLU A 211 4.62 11.57 -6.28
N GLY A 212 4.67 10.76 -5.22
CA GLY A 212 3.92 11.05 -4.00
C GLY A 212 4.24 12.45 -3.46
N ALA A 213 3.23 13.30 -3.27
CA ALA A 213 3.44 14.65 -2.78
C ALA A 213 4.24 14.71 -1.45
N PRO A 214 4.07 13.78 -0.47
CA PRO A 214 4.91 13.73 0.72
C PRO A 214 6.42 13.67 0.43
N ASN A 215 6.83 13.01 -0.64
CA ASN A 215 8.23 12.97 -1.05
C ASN A 215 8.69 14.27 -1.73
N VAL A 216 7.82 14.86 -2.55
CA VAL A 216 8.13 16.14 -3.24
C VAL A 216 8.29 17.29 -2.24
N LEU A 217 7.54 17.26 -1.14
CA LEU A 217 7.62 18.26 -0.07
C LEU A 217 8.89 18.14 0.78
N THR A 218 9.67 17.06 0.66
CA THR A 218 10.93 16.95 1.40
C THR A 218 12.00 17.90 0.87
N LYS A 219 12.81 18.47 1.77
CA LYS A 219 13.93 19.34 1.41
C LYS A 219 14.88 18.61 0.44
N GLY A 220 15.17 19.23 -0.69
CA GLY A 220 16.09 18.70 -1.71
C GLY A 220 15.42 18.20 -3.00
N SER A 221 14.16 17.80 -2.99
CA SER A 221 13.43 17.49 -4.23
C SER A 221 12.96 18.75 -4.96
N GLN A 222 12.61 19.83 -4.23
CA GLN A 222 12.08 21.08 -4.80
C GLN A 222 13.07 21.82 -5.70
N SER A 223 14.39 21.67 -5.50
CA SER A 223 15.40 22.31 -6.37
C SER A 223 15.62 21.58 -7.70
N ARG A 224 15.28 20.29 -7.77
CA ARG A 224 15.50 19.45 -8.94
C ARG A 224 14.32 19.41 -9.90
N PHE A 225 13.11 19.66 -9.39
CA PHE A 225 11.86 19.45 -10.09
C PHE A 225 10.95 20.66 -9.96
N ARG A 226 10.09 20.85 -10.95
CA ARG A 226 8.96 21.78 -10.88
C ARG A 226 7.67 20.99 -10.83
N THR A 227 6.84 21.28 -9.83
CA THR A 227 5.48 20.73 -9.73
C THR A 227 4.55 21.55 -10.61
N LEU A 228 3.84 20.88 -11.52
CA LEU A 228 2.87 21.52 -12.42
C LEU A 228 1.44 21.41 -11.89
N ALA A 229 1.12 20.30 -11.23
CA ALA A 229 -0.20 20.07 -10.64
C ALA A 229 -0.10 19.02 -9.51
N VAL A 230 -1.10 18.95 -8.65
CA VAL A 230 -1.32 17.85 -7.71
C VAL A 230 -2.60 17.10 -8.06
N THR A 231 -2.60 15.78 -7.86
CA THR A 231 -3.72 14.92 -8.30
C THR A 231 -4.89 14.86 -7.31
N SER A 232 -4.93 15.77 -6.33
CA SER A 232 -5.99 15.90 -5.32
C SER A 232 -7.23 16.61 -5.86
N ASN A 233 -8.31 16.54 -5.08
CA ASN A 233 -9.53 17.30 -5.36
C ASN A 233 -9.42 18.78 -4.94
N ALA A 234 -8.54 19.11 -3.99
CA ALA A 234 -8.23 20.46 -3.54
C ALA A 234 -6.71 20.67 -3.48
N ARG A 235 -6.26 21.93 -3.48
CA ARG A 235 -4.84 22.26 -3.29
C ARG A 235 -4.34 21.74 -1.95
N ILE A 236 -3.05 21.45 -1.87
CA ILE A 236 -2.44 20.97 -0.62
C ILE A 236 -1.64 22.10 0.06
N PRO A 237 -1.64 22.15 1.40
CA PRO A 237 -1.00 23.25 2.13
C PRO A 237 0.48 23.43 1.82
N GLY A 238 1.21 22.34 1.54
CA GLY A 238 2.63 22.41 1.20
C GLY A 238 2.95 22.95 -0.21
N LEU A 239 1.92 23.09 -1.07
CA LEU A 239 2.02 23.61 -2.45
C LEU A 239 0.79 24.49 -2.77
N PRO A 240 0.58 25.61 -2.08
CA PRO A 240 -0.66 26.40 -2.16
C PRO A 240 -0.87 27.05 -3.54
N ASP A 241 0.21 27.33 -4.25
CA ASP A 241 0.17 27.96 -5.58
C ASP A 241 0.06 26.97 -6.73
N VAL A 242 0.17 25.65 -6.44
CA VAL A 242 0.08 24.60 -7.45
C VAL A 242 -1.38 24.18 -7.63
N PRO A 243 -1.93 24.23 -8.86
CA PRO A 243 -3.30 23.82 -9.13
C PRO A 243 -3.49 22.31 -8.89
N CYS A 244 -4.73 21.92 -8.60
CA CYS A 244 -5.09 20.52 -8.41
C CYS A 244 -5.99 20.00 -9.53
N PHE A 245 -5.99 18.68 -9.74
CA PHE A 245 -6.84 18.03 -10.76
C PHE A 245 -8.33 18.29 -10.52
N GLY A 246 -8.74 18.45 -9.25
CA GLY A 246 -10.11 18.82 -8.89
C GLY A 246 -10.53 20.17 -9.47
N GLU A 247 -9.67 21.19 -9.37
CA GLU A 247 -9.90 22.53 -9.97
C GLU A 247 -9.87 22.49 -11.50
N LEU A 248 -8.92 21.74 -12.07
CA LEU A 248 -8.69 21.71 -13.50
C LEU A 248 -9.74 20.88 -14.26
N TRP A 249 -10.16 19.76 -13.70
CA TRP A 249 -10.94 18.74 -14.42
C TRP A 249 -12.05 18.06 -13.61
N GLY A 250 -12.29 18.46 -12.35
CA GLY A 250 -13.28 17.83 -11.48
C GLY A 250 -12.95 16.36 -11.12
N ARG A 251 -11.67 15.96 -11.21
CA ARG A 251 -11.21 14.59 -10.96
C ARG A 251 -10.06 14.57 -9.96
N SER A 252 -9.90 13.45 -9.27
CA SER A 252 -8.76 13.24 -8.37
C SER A 252 -8.26 11.82 -8.43
N PHE A 253 -6.93 11.64 -8.26
CA PHE A 253 -6.25 10.36 -8.23
C PHE A 253 -5.31 10.35 -7.02
N VAL A 254 -5.82 9.91 -5.88
CA VAL A 254 -5.06 9.89 -4.63
C VAL A 254 -4.65 8.47 -4.28
N VAL A 255 -3.50 8.35 -3.62
CA VAL A 255 -3.12 7.12 -2.93
C VAL A 255 -3.81 7.13 -1.58
N TRP A 256 -4.52 6.07 -1.24
CA TRP A 256 -4.94 5.83 0.14
C TRP A 256 -4.10 4.71 0.76
N ILE A 257 -3.94 4.79 2.06
CA ILE A 257 -3.29 3.78 2.87
C ILE A 257 -4.17 3.39 4.05
N GLY A 258 -4.09 2.13 4.42
CA GLY A 258 -4.81 1.56 5.55
C GLY A 258 -3.98 0.52 6.29
N LEU A 259 -4.48 0.09 7.43
CA LEU A 259 -3.93 -1.00 8.23
C LEU A 259 -4.86 -2.20 8.13
N VAL A 260 -4.27 -3.33 7.81
CA VAL A 260 -4.94 -4.62 7.70
C VAL A 260 -4.16 -5.70 8.44
N ALA A 261 -4.81 -6.81 8.70
CA ALA A 261 -4.17 -8.02 9.15
C ALA A 261 -4.69 -9.20 8.31
N PRO A 262 -4.08 -10.39 8.37
CA PRO A 262 -4.63 -11.58 7.74
C PRO A 262 -6.08 -11.81 8.17
N ARG A 263 -6.88 -12.42 7.30
CA ARG A 263 -8.24 -12.83 7.61
C ARG A 263 -8.27 -13.77 8.82
N GLU A 264 -9.36 -13.70 9.60
CA GLU A 264 -9.63 -14.66 10.68
C GLU A 264 -8.54 -14.70 11.75
N LEU A 265 -8.07 -13.54 12.23
CA LEU A 265 -7.24 -13.48 13.42
C LEU A 265 -7.93 -14.21 14.58
N ASP A 266 -7.14 -14.82 15.48
CA ASP A 266 -7.69 -15.25 16.74
C ASP A 266 -8.25 -14.05 17.54
N ASN A 267 -9.22 -14.28 18.41
CA ASN A 267 -9.93 -13.22 19.12
C ASN A 267 -9.00 -12.34 19.97
N THR A 268 -7.93 -12.90 20.53
CA THR A 268 -6.97 -12.15 21.35
C THR A 268 -6.13 -11.25 20.49
N ALA A 269 -5.61 -11.77 19.37
CA ALA A 269 -4.85 -11.00 18.40
C ALA A 269 -5.71 -9.88 17.77
N TYR A 270 -6.94 -10.19 17.37
CA TYR A 270 -7.88 -9.19 16.85
C TYR A 270 -8.10 -8.06 17.84
N THR A 271 -8.48 -8.39 19.09
CA THR A 271 -8.77 -7.40 20.11
C THR A 271 -7.55 -6.52 20.39
N ARG A 272 -6.35 -7.11 20.49
CA ARG A 272 -5.10 -6.39 20.71
C ARG A 272 -4.81 -5.40 19.57
N LEU A 273 -4.84 -5.86 18.31
CA LEU A 273 -4.49 -5.03 17.17
C LEU A 273 -5.57 -3.99 16.87
N ALA A 274 -6.86 -4.37 16.95
CA ALA A 274 -7.97 -3.45 16.72
C ALA A 274 -8.01 -2.34 17.78
N SER A 275 -7.78 -2.66 19.06
CA SER A 275 -7.68 -1.66 20.12
C SER A 275 -6.50 -0.72 19.90
N ALA A 276 -5.33 -1.24 19.53
CA ALA A 276 -4.14 -0.42 19.27
C ALA A 276 -4.35 0.52 18.08
N VAL A 277 -4.94 0.04 17.00
CA VAL A 277 -5.29 0.87 15.83
C VAL A 277 -6.38 1.88 16.19
N GLY A 278 -7.37 1.48 17.00
CA GLY A 278 -8.38 2.41 17.52
C GLY A 278 -7.77 3.59 18.27
N VAL A 279 -6.81 3.33 19.16
CA VAL A 279 -6.04 4.40 19.85
C VAL A 279 -5.23 5.23 18.86
N LEU A 280 -4.51 4.59 17.92
CA LEU A 280 -3.70 5.29 16.92
C LEU A 280 -4.51 6.32 16.13
N VAL A 281 -5.75 5.99 15.76
CA VAL A 281 -6.57 6.88 14.91
C VAL A 281 -7.42 7.85 15.72
N SER A 282 -7.65 7.63 17.01
CA SER A 282 -8.41 8.53 17.87
C SER A 282 -7.54 9.53 18.64
N ASP A 283 -6.25 9.25 18.81
CA ASP A 283 -5.32 10.14 19.50
C ASP A 283 -4.87 11.28 18.56
N PRO A 284 -5.13 12.56 18.91
CA PRO A 284 -4.74 13.71 18.10
C PRO A 284 -3.25 13.76 17.80
N GLN A 285 -2.38 13.38 18.72
CA GLN A 285 -0.92 13.42 18.53
C GLN A 285 -0.48 12.47 17.41
N HIS A 286 -1.05 11.27 17.34
CA HIS A 286 -0.74 10.33 16.28
C HIS A 286 -1.31 10.78 14.93
N ALA A 287 -2.51 11.34 14.92
CA ALA A 287 -3.13 11.93 13.73
C ALA A 287 -2.28 13.10 13.20
N ASP A 288 -1.76 13.97 14.08
CA ASP A 288 -0.90 15.10 13.69
C ASP A 288 0.45 14.65 13.16
N ASN A 289 1.04 13.59 13.69
CA ASN A 289 2.27 13.00 13.16
C ASN A 289 2.06 12.48 11.71
N LEU A 290 0.92 11.85 11.43
CA LEU A 290 0.57 11.39 10.08
C LEU A 290 0.30 12.58 9.14
N ARG A 291 -0.38 13.64 9.59
CA ARG A 291 -0.58 14.88 8.83
C ARG A 291 0.75 15.57 8.52
N ALA A 292 1.64 15.67 9.51
CA ALA A 292 2.98 16.24 9.32
C ALA A 292 3.82 15.44 8.32
N ALA A 293 3.59 14.14 8.21
CA ALA A 293 4.21 13.29 7.20
C ALA A 293 3.56 13.41 5.81
N GLY A 294 2.52 14.25 5.65
CA GLY A 294 1.86 14.56 4.37
C GLY A 294 0.60 13.73 4.07
N LEU A 295 0.01 13.10 5.09
CA LEU A 295 -1.26 12.39 4.94
C LEU A 295 -2.44 13.34 5.16
N THR A 296 -3.42 13.32 4.26
CA THR A 296 -4.78 13.81 4.56
C THR A 296 -5.45 12.74 5.40
N PHE A 297 -5.41 12.96 6.72
CA PHE A 297 -5.83 11.97 7.70
C PHE A 297 -7.35 11.75 7.68
N MET A 298 -7.79 10.50 7.74
CA MET A 298 -9.21 10.09 7.77
C MET A 298 -9.55 9.28 9.03
N GLY A 299 -8.71 8.36 9.45
CA GLY A 299 -8.90 7.55 10.65
C GLY A 299 -10.19 6.72 10.64
N LEU A 300 -10.54 6.12 9.51
CA LEU A 300 -11.79 5.35 9.40
C LEU A 300 -11.69 4.05 10.18
N GLY A 301 -12.70 3.74 11.00
CA GLY A 301 -12.82 2.43 11.63
C GLY A 301 -13.11 1.32 10.61
N ALA A 302 -13.02 0.06 11.05
CA ALA A 302 -13.07 -1.13 10.19
C ALA A 302 -14.25 -1.16 9.20
N ARG A 303 -15.49 -0.92 9.69
CA ARG A 303 -16.70 -0.92 8.84
C ARG A 303 -16.67 0.19 7.79
N ALA A 304 -16.26 1.40 8.17
CA ALA A 304 -16.16 2.54 7.27
C ALA A 304 -15.03 2.32 6.24
N SER A 305 -13.98 1.62 6.61
CA SER A 305 -12.88 1.26 5.71
C SER A 305 -13.34 0.34 4.58
N ILE A 306 -14.20 -0.64 4.86
CA ILE A 306 -14.75 -1.54 3.83
C ILE A 306 -15.65 -0.75 2.87
N ALA A 307 -16.55 0.09 3.39
CA ALA A 307 -17.42 0.93 2.56
C ALA A 307 -16.61 1.90 1.68
N PHE A 308 -15.54 2.47 2.23
CA PHE A 308 -14.60 3.30 1.47
C PHE A 308 -13.95 2.51 0.33
N LEU A 309 -13.43 1.31 0.62
CA LEU A 309 -12.81 0.42 -0.37
C LEU A 309 -13.76 0.13 -1.54
N GLU A 310 -15.01 -0.23 -1.25
CA GLU A 310 -16.04 -0.50 -2.27
C GLU A 310 -16.28 0.72 -3.17
N SER A 311 -16.34 1.92 -2.59
CA SER A 311 -16.51 3.17 -3.36
C SER A 311 -15.31 3.46 -4.26
N GLU A 312 -14.09 3.17 -3.81
CA GLU A 312 -12.86 3.36 -4.58
C GLU A 312 -12.77 2.40 -5.78
N PHE A 313 -13.22 1.14 -5.62
CA PHE A 313 -13.31 0.21 -6.75
C PHE A 313 -14.23 0.73 -7.86
N LEU A 314 -15.38 1.30 -7.50
CA LEU A 314 -16.35 1.81 -8.47
C LEU A 314 -15.89 3.09 -9.17
N ARG A 315 -15.17 3.95 -8.45
CA ARG A 315 -14.73 5.26 -8.95
C ARG A 315 -13.86 5.18 -10.19
N ASP A 316 -12.88 4.28 -10.17
CA ASP A 316 -11.86 4.19 -11.22
C ASP A 316 -12.09 3.00 -12.18
N ALA A 317 -13.18 2.24 -11.99
CA ALA A 317 -13.47 1.01 -12.75
C ALA A 317 -13.44 1.20 -14.27
N LYS A 318 -14.02 2.29 -14.79
CA LYS A 318 -14.04 2.57 -16.24
C LYS A 318 -12.64 2.81 -16.82
N LEU A 319 -11.83 3.59 -16.09
CA LEU A 319 -10.47 3.90 -16.51
C LEU A 319 -9.58 2.65 -16.46
N ILE A 320 -9.73 1.84 -15.42
CA ILE A 320 -8.99 0.58 -15.27
C ILE A 320 -9.41 -0.43 -16.34
N ALA A 321 -10.69 -0.53 -16.68
CA ALA A 321 -11.16 -1.39 -17.76
C ALA A 321 -10.55 -1.00 -19.12
N ALA A 322 -10.51 0.30 -19.45
CA ALA A 322 -9.87 0.78 -20.66
C ALA A 322 -8.37 0.44 -20.73
N LEU A 323 -7.66 0.52 -19.59
CA LEU A 323 -6.24 0.13 -19.50
C LEU A 323 -6.03 -1.37 -19.66
N SER A 324 -6.95 -2.19 -19.13
CA SER A 324 -6.90 -3.66 -19.27
C SER A 324 -7.07 -4.09 -20.72
N GLU A 325 -8.01 -3.47 -21.46
CA GLU A 325 -8.23 -3.75 -22.87
C GLU A 325 -7.03 -3.39 -23.75
N GLU A 326 -6.35 -2.28 -23.45
CA GLU A 326 -5.12 -1.90 -24.15
C GLU A 326 -3.96 -2.87 -23.89
N GLY A 327 -3.85 -3.39 -22.67
CA GLY A 327 -2.84 -4.38 -22.30
C GLY A 327 -3.02 -5.73 -23.02
N GLN A 328 -4.26 -6.10 -23.34
CA GLN A 328 -4.57 -7.35 -24.07
C GLN A 328 -4.35 -7.24 -25.59
N ARG A 329 -4.24 -6.02 -26.14
CA ARG A 329 -4.02 -5.77 -27.58
C ARG A 329 -2.55 -5.70 -28.00
N LYS A 330 -1.64 -5.73 -27.02
CA LYS A 330 -0.18 -5.72 -27.20
C LYS A 330 0.42 -7.11 -26.97
#